data_9c8e97e0d24458b8a43f3e3a64b0d785
#
_entry.id   9c8e97e0d24458b8a43f3e3a64b0d785
#
_cell.length_a   1.000
_cell.length_b   1.000
_cell.length_c   1.000
_cell.angle_alpha   90.00
_cell.angle_beta   90.00
_cell.angle_gamma   90.00
#
_symmetry.space_group_name_H-M   'P 1'
#
loop_
_entity.id
_entity.type
_entity.pdbx_description
1 polymer ?
#
loop_
_entity_poly.entity_id
_entity_poly.type
_entity_poly.pdbx_seq_one_letter_code
_entity_poly.pdbx_strand_id
1 'polypeptide(L)'
;LDTARFDDVLFISDVIDYMLTNYDFIDHDRIYVLGSSNGGYMAYRLACDLAYRITSFTSVIGNMFLDDDGLDCIDQDRDIPILHIHGTEDPINSYYPGGNGVDILDDQYLTIIESIEFWSNYHQYDEMEIDTVLSDVSIRYTYSSDSAISNFEHIKVVGGGHIYFYGNSYGFSSTQEAIDYSLQYKLSDFIINQEDVNDDGLFNIEDINVVVEYLFDELPSNLSYDFNSDQNIDIFDLLIISDLIF
;
A
#
# COMPACT_ATOMS: atom_id res chain seq x y z
N LEU A 1 5.14 -17.54 -30.06
CA LEU A 1 3.90 -16.88 -29.66
C LEU A 1 4.28 -15.97 -28.55
N ASP A 2 4.38 -14.69 -28.88
CA ASP A 2 4.59 -13.60 -27.93
C ASP A 2 3.30 -13.50 -27.11
N THR A 3 3.31 -14.09 -25.91
CA THR A 3 2.23 -13.87 -24.97
C THR A 3 2.48 -12.48 -24.39
N ALA A 4 1.83 -11.47 -24.98
CA ALA A 4 1.77 -10.15 -24.38
C ALA A 4 1.29 -10.36 -22.92
N ARG A 5 2.20 -10.20 -21.96
CA ARG A 5 1.82 -10.10 -20.56
C ARG A 5 0.94 -8.87 -20.48
N PHE A 6 -0.30 -9.05 -20.05
CA PHE A 6 -1.14 -7.91 -19.68
C PHE A 6 -0.49 -7.27 -18.45
N ASP A 7 -0.33 -5.98 -18.49
CA ASP A 7 0.12 -5.20 -17.34
C ASP A 7 -1.12 -4.89 -16.48
N ASP A 8 -1.34 -5.74 -15.47
CA ASP A 8 -2.51 -5.62 -14.59
C ASP A 8 -2.41 -4.38 -13.70
N VAL A 9 -1.20 -3.92 -13.37
CA VAL A 9 -0.97 -2.68 -12.60
C VAL A 9 -1.40 -1.48 -13.42
N LEU A 10 -0.91 -1.38 -14.66
CA LEU A 10 -1.30 -0.32 -15.59
C LEU A 10 -2.82 -0.33 -15.83
N PHE A 11 -3.42 -1.51 -16.02
CA PHE A 11 -4.87 -1.62 -16.20
C PHE A 11 -5.64 -1.05 -14.99
N ILE A 12 -5.22 -1.36 -13.75
CA ILE A 12 -5.88 -0.83 -12.55
C ILE A 12 -5.65 0.67 -12.42
N SER A 13 -4.45 1.15 -12.74
CA SER A 13 -4.14 2.57 -12.79
C SER A 13 -5.06 3.30 -13.78
N ASP A 14 -5.23 2.79 -14.99
CA ASP A 14 -6.15 3.34 -16.00
C ASP A 14 -7.62 3.33 -15.51
N VAL A 15 -8.03 2.31 -14.76
CA VAL A 15 -9.38 2.25 -14.16
C VAL A 15 -9.55 3.36 -13.13
N ILE A 16 -8.55 3.60 -12.28
CA ILE A 16 -8.58 4.70 -11.31
C ILE A 16 -8.72 6.03 -12.05
N ASP A 17 -7.91 6.28 -13.07
CA ASP A 17 -7.98 7.51 -13.88
C ASP A 17 -9.33 7.69 -14.55
N TYR A 18 -9.86 6.62 -15.14
CA TYR A 18 -11.19 6.66 -15.74
C TYR A 18 -12.27 7.04 -14.72
N MET A 19 -12.21 6.45 -13.53
CA MET A 19 -13.19 6.73 -12.47
C MET A 19 -13.09 8.17 -11.98
N LEU A 20 -11.89 8.64 -11.69
CA LEU A 20 -11.65 10.00 -11.22
C LEU A 20 -12.04 11.05 -12.26
N THR A 21 -11.75 10.81 -13.53
CA THR A 21 -12.08 11.74 -14.62
C THR A 21 -13.59 11.81 -14.92
N ASN A 22 -14.32 10.71 -14.73
CA ASN A 22 -15.72 10.64 -15.18
C ASN A 22 -16.74 10.80 -14.06
N TYR A 23 -16.32 10.81 -12.79
CA TYR A 23 -17.22 10.85 -11.63
C TYR A 23 -16.73 11.80 -10.55
N ASP A 24 -17.20 13.05 -10.58
CA ASP A 24 -16.83 14.14 -9.67
C ASP A 24 -17.11 13.88 -8.18
N PHE A 25 -17.86 12.83 -7.85
CA PHE A 25 -18.18 12.48 -6.46
C PHE A 25 -17.17 11.51 -5.83
N ILE A 26 -16.17 11.02 -6.59
CA ILE A 26 -15.14 10.14 -6.06
C ILE A 26 -14.09 10.99 -5.36
N ASP A 27 -13.78 10.61 -4.14
CA ASP A 27 -12.76 11.23 -3.32
C ASP A 27 -11.38 10.69 -3.71
N HIS A 28 -10.57 11.52 -4.32
CA HIS A 28 -9.19 11.19 -4.73
C HIS A 28 -8.31 10.75 -3.55
N ASP A 29 -8.61 11.30 -2.38
CA ASP A 29 -7.88 11.06 -1.15
C ASP A 29 -8.24 9.72 -0.46
N ARG A 30 -9.17 8.96 -1.06
CA ARG A 30 -9.76 7.76 -0.45
C ARG A 30 -9.89 6.60 -1.44
N ILE A 31 -8.77 6.21 -2.03
CA ILE A 31 -8.68 5.06 -2.92
C ILE A 31 -8.11 3.87 -2.13
N TYR A 32 -8.92 2.85 -1.94
CA TYR A 32 -8.58 1.69 -1.12
C TYR A 32 -8.59 0.41 -1.94
N VAL A 33 -7.70 -0.52 -1.59
CA VAL A 33 -7.65 -1.84 -2.24
C VAL A 33 -8.05 -2.93 -1.24
N LEU A 34 -8.96 -3.80 -1.66
CA LEU A 34 -9.29 -5.04 -0.95
C LEU A 34 -9.17 -6.22 -1.91
N GLY A 35 -8.27 -7.13 -1.61
CA GLY A 35 -8.04 -8.32 -2.39
C GLY A 35 -8.12 -9.62 -1.57
N SER A 36 -8.59 -10.71 -2.20
CA SER A 36 -8.63 -12.03 -1.58
C SER A 36 -7.90 -13.05 -2.43
N SER A 37 -7.10 -13.93 -1.80
CA SER A 37 -6.31 -14.95 -2.48
C SER A 37 -5.44 -14.30 -3.58
N ASN A 38 -5.63 -14.63 -4.85
CA ASN A 38 -4.94 -13.99 -5.97
C ASN A 38 -5.10 -12.45 -5.97
N GLY A 39 -6.28 -11.94 -5.58
CA GLY A 39 -6.48 -10.51 -5.40
C GLY A 39 -5.69 -9.93 -4.22
N GLY A 40 -5.38 -10.74 -3.20
CA GLY A 40 -4.52 -10.34 -2.09
C GLY A 40 -3.06 -10.18 -2.53
N TYR A 41 -2.57 -11.04 -3.43
CA TYR A 41 -1.26 -10.85 -4.09
C TYR A 41 -1.21 -9.56 -4.88
N MET A 42 -2.29 -9.32 -5.66
CA MET A 42 -2.39 -8.07 -6.43
C MET A 42 -2.45 -6.84 -5.53
N ALA A 43 -3.10 -6.94 -4.35
CA ALA A 43 -3.14 -5.83 -3.40
C ALA A 43 -1.73 -5.46 -2.90
N TYR A 44 -0.88 -6.44 -2.60
CA TYR A 44 0.53 -6.20 -2.29
C TYR A 44 1.29 -5.57 -3.46
N ARG A 45 1.08 -6.08 -4.68
CA ARG A 45 1.73 -5.53 -5.88
C ARG A 45 1.33 -4.08 -6.12
N LEU A 46 0.04 -3.75 -6.00
CA LEU A 46 -0.44 -2.38 -6.16
C LEU A 46 0.09 -1.46 -5.06
N ALA A 47 0.28 -1.99 -3.84
CA ALA A 47 0.90 -1.23 -2.76
C ALA A 47 2.35 -0.86 -3.09
N CYS A 48 3.07 -1.73 -3.80
CA CYS A 48 4.43 -1.44 -4.27
C CYS A 48 4.46 -0.44 -5.42
N ASP A 49 3.61 -0.61 -6.43
CA ASP A 49 3.72 0.15 -7.68
C ASP A 49 2.86 1.42 -7.72
N LEU A 50 1.77 1.47 -6.92
CA LEU A 50 0.79 2.57 -6.91
C LEU A 50 0.59 3.17 -5.50
N ALA A 51 1.60 3.11 -4.64
CA ALA A 51 1.53 3.69 -3.29
C ALA A 51 1.14 5.17 -3.31
N TYR A 52 1.56 5.92 -4.31
CA TYR A 52 1.24 7.35 -4.49
C TYR A 52 -0.24 7.63 -4.78
N ARG A 53 -1.04 6.59 -5.10
CA ARG A 53 -2.47 6.70 -5.46
C ARG A 53 -3.41 5.93 -4.53
N ILE A 54 -2.89 4.90 -3.84
CA ILE A 54 -3.68 4.00 -3.01
C ILE A 54 -3.46 4.34 -1.55
N THR A 55 -4.50 4.76 -0.86
CA THR A 55 -4.42 5.21 0.53
C THR A 55 -4.06 4.08 1.49
N SER A 56 -4.71 2.92 1.35
CA SER A 56 -4.44 1.71 2.14
C SER A 56 -4.82 0.45 1.39
N PHE A 57 -4.33 -0.70 1.83
CA PHE A 57 -4.79 -1.96 1.28
C PHE A 57 -5.09 -3.03 2.33
N THR A 58 -5.99 -3.94 1.95
CA THR A 58 -6.30 -5.14 2.72
C THR A 58 -6.06 -6.39 1.89
N SER A 59 -5.24 -7.31 2.39
CA SER A 59 -5.08 -8.66 1.83
C SER A 59 -5.77 -9.69 2.70
N VAL A 60 -6.66 -10.47 2.12
CA VAL A 60 -7.31 -11.60 2.77
C VAL A 60 -6.82 -12.89 2.12
N ILE A 61 -6.12 -13.74 2.90
CA ILE A 61 -5.55 -15.03 2.45
C ILE A 61 -4.70 -14.94 1.18
N GLY A 62 -4.04 -13.80 0.95
CA GLY A 62 -3.06 -13.59 -0.11
C GLY A 62 -1.72 -13.23 0.49
N ASN A 63 -0.63 -13.78 -0.03
CA ASN A 63 0.72 -13.53 0.45
C ASN A 63 1.38 -12.42 -0.37
N MET A 64 2.48 -11.89 0.14
CA MET A 64 3.35 -11.04 -0.64
C MET A 64 4.15 -11.89 -1.64
N PHE A 65 4.30 -11.39 -2.84
CA PHE A 65 5.12 -11.97 -3.90
C PHE A 65 6.38 -11.13 -4.08
N LEU A 66 7.52 -11.78 -4.12
CA LEU A 66 8.78 -11.19 -4.54
C LEU A 66 8.99 -11.53 -6.01
N ASP A 67 9.27 -10.57 -6.85
CA ASP A 67 9.65 -10.86 -8.23
C ASP A 67 11.07 -11.44 -8.33
N ASP A 68 11.51 -11.76 -9.57
CA ASP A 68 12.77 -12.46 -9.83
C ASP A 68 14.01 -11.76 -9.25
N ASP A 69 13.94 -10.46 -8.99
CA ASP A 69 15.02 -9.65 -8.43
C ASP A 69 14.89 -9.43 -6.90
N GLY A 70 13.74 -9.84 -6.32
CA GLY A 70 13.51 -9.89 -4.87
C GLY A 70 13.34 -8.55 -4.17
N LEU A 71 13.22 -7.44 -4.90
CA LEU A 71 13.39 -6.11 -4.34
C LEU A 71 12.49 -5.00 -4.88
N ASP A 72 11.55 -5.28 -5.79
CA ASP A 72 10.78 -4.23 -6.48
C ASP A 72 9.79 -3.44 -5.62
N CYS A 73 9.71 -3.72 -4.31
CA CYS A 73 8.87 -3.00 -3.38
C CYS A 73 9.65 -2.00 -2.48
N ILE A 74 10.86 -1.62 -2.88
CA ILE A 74 11.80 -0.90 -1.98
C ILE A 74 11.75 0.62 -2.16
N ASP A 75 11.22 1.13 -3.25
CA ASP A 75 11.26 2.57 -3.57
C ASP A 75 9.93 3.28 -3.30
N GLN A 76 9.25 2.93 -2.19
CA GLN A 76 8.05 3.67 -1.82
C GLN A 76 8.43 4.87 -0.95
N ASP A 77 8.05 6.05 -1.40
CA ASP A 77 8.32 7.32 -0.73
C ASP A 77 7.48 7.53 0.54
N ARG A 78 6.60 6.58 0.88
CA ARG A 78 5.74 6.69 2.05
C ARG A 78 5.34 5.35 2.68
N ASP A 79 4.99 5.39 3.94
CA ASP A 79 4.32 4.28 4.63
C ASP A 79 2.91 4.08 4.08
N ILE A 80 2.53 2.83 3.79
CA ILE A 80 1.19 2.47 3.37
C ILE A 80 0.49 1.64 4.47
N PRO A 81 -0.71 2.05 4.92
CA PRO A 81 -1.46 1.26 5.90
C PRO A 81 -1.87 -0.11 5.35
N ILE A 82 -1.64 -1.16 6.14
CA ILE A 82 -1.83 -2.54 5.74
C ILE A 82 -2.75 -3.27 6.72
N LEU A 83 -3.82 -3.88 6.23
CA LEU A 83 -4.56 -4.90 6.96
C LEU A 83 -4.38 -6.26 6.30
N HIS A 84 -3.85 -7.23 7.03
CA HIS A 84 -3.72 -8.60 6.56
C HIS A 84 -4.57 -9.56 7.38
N ILE A 85 -5.41 -10.38 6.73
CA ILE A 85 -6.29 -11.34 7.39
C ILE A 85 -5.98 -12.74 6.90
N HIS A 86 -5.58 -13.66 7.80
CA HIS A 86 -5.15 -14.98 7.37
C HIS A 86 -5.39 -16.10 8.38
N GLY A 87 -5.67 -17.30 7.86
CA GLY A 87 -5.84 -18.51 8.63
C GLY A 87 -4.53 -19.28 8.83
N THR A 88 -4.28 -19.78 10.04
CA THR A 88 -3.01 -20.48 10.36
C THR A 88 -2.88 -21.88 9.74
N GLU A 89 -3.98 -22.45 9.24
CA GLU A 89 -4.01 -23.76 8.57
C GLU A 89 -4.41 -23.63 7.08
N ASP A 90 -4.04 -22.49 6.47
CA ASP A 90 -4.25 -22.31 5.04
C ASP A 90 -3.41 -23.33 4.25
N PRO A 91 -4.06 -24.21 3.47
CA PRO A 91 -3.34 -25.27 2.73
C PRO A 91 -2.77 -24.79 1.39
N ILE A 92 -3.02 -23.54 1.00
CA ILE A 92 -2.56 -22.95 -0.26
C ILE A 92 -1.46 -21.93 0.02
N ASN A 93 -1.74 -20.98 0.89
CA ASN A 93 -0.82 -19.91 1.25
C ASN A 93 -0.30 -20.15 2.68
N SER A 94 0.94 -20.56 2.79
CA SER A 94 1.55 -20.93 4.08
C SER A 94 1.57 -19.75 5.04
N TYR A 95 1.06 -19.99 6.25
CA TYR A 95 1.14 -19.01 7.33
C TYR A 95 2.55 -18.94 7.94
N TYR A 96 3.19 -20.08 8.10
CA TYR A 96 4.51 -20.20 8.72
C TYR A 96 5.55 -20.71 7.71
N PRO A 97 6.83 -20.32 7.85
CA PRO A 97 7.93 -20.88 7.08
C PRO A 97 7.97 -22.42 7.22
N GLY A 98 8.09 -23.13 6.09
CA GLY A 98 8.04 -24.60 6.05
C GLY A 98 6.67 -25.20 6.36
N GLY A 99 5.60 -24.41 6.30
CA GLY A 99 4.22 -24.86 6.50
C GLY A 99 3.70 -25.79 5.40
N ASN A 100 2.45 -26.25 5.58
CA ASN A 100 1.83 -27.24 4.68
C ASN A 100 1.19 -26.61 3.41
N GLY A 101 1.36 -25.31 3.19
CA GLY A 101 0.88 -24.67 1.98
C GLY A 101 1.54 -25.32 0.76
N VAL A 102 0.77 -25.52 -0.28
CA VAL A 102 1.34 -25.90 -1.56
C VAL A 102 2.00 -24.65 -2.09
N ASP A 103 3.30 -24.50 -1.87
CA ASP A 103 4.13 -23.52 -2.56
C ASP A 103 4.04 -23.83 -4.06
N ILE A 104 2.91 -23.40 -4.66
CA ILE A 104 2.56 -23.72 -6.05
C ILE A 104 3.54 -23.06 -7.01
N LEU A 105 4.30 -22.08 -6.55
CA LEU A 105 5.11 -21.21 -7.40
C LEU A 105 6.52 -20.95 -6.87
N ASP A 106 7.21 -21.96 -6.38
CA ASP A 106 8.65 -21.81 -6.10
C ASP A 106 9.01 -20.64 -5.16
N ASP A 107 10.15 -20.58 -4.58
CA ASP A 107 10.70 -19.68 -3.55
C ASP A 107 10.38 -18.15 -3.63
N GLN A 108 9.42 -17.72 -4.45
CA GLN A 108 9.06 -16.34 -4.71
C GLN A 108 7.94 -15.78 -3.81
N TYR A 109 7.25 -16.61 -3.03
CA TYR A 109 6.22 -16.16 -2.10
C TYR A 109 6.72 -16.12 -0.67
N LEU A 110 6.53 -14.99 -0.02
CA LEU A 110 6.72 -14.92 1.42
C LEU A 110 5.55 -15.57 2.14
N THR A 111 5.82 -16.31 3.20
CA THR A 111 4.79 -16.71 4.16
C THR A 111 4.21 -15.48 4.85
N ILE A 112 3.11 -15.64 5.57
CA ILE A 112 2.49 -14.51 6.28
C ILE A 112 3.45 -13.91 7.31
N ILE A 113 4.17 -14.75 8.04
CA ILE A 113 5.15 -14.26 9.02
C ILE A 113 6.27 -13.47 8.32
N GLU A 114 6.80 -13.99 7.21
CA GLU A 114 7.83 -13.29 6.44
C GLU A 114 7.32 -11.99 5.81
N SER A 115 6.06 -11.96 5.35
CA SER A 115 5.43 -10.74 4.85
C SER A 115 5.27 -9.67 5.95
N ILE A 116 4.86 -10.07 7.16
CA ILE A 116 4.79 -9.18 8.33
C ILE A 116 6.19 -8.66 8.68
N GLU A 117 7.20 -9.54 8.73
CA GLU A 117 8.58 -9.16 9.02
C GLU A 117 9.13 -8.19 7.96
N PHE A 118 8.85 -8.46 6.68
CA PHE A 118 9.27 -7.57 5.59
C PHE A 118 8.71 -6.15 5.78
N TRP A 119 7.39 -6.02 5.91
CA TRP A 119 6.74 -4.70 6.02
C TRP A 119 7.05 -4.00 7.34
N SER A 120 7.17 -4.75 8.45
CA SER A 120 7.55 -4.18 9.74
C SER A 120 8.98 -3.60 9.70
N ASN A 121 9.91 -4.29 9.03
CA ASN A 121 11.27 -3.79 8.85
C ASN A 121 11.31 -2.60 7.89
N TYR A 122 10.54 -2.65 6.81
CA TYR A 122 10.48 -1.59 5.81
C TYR A 122 9.96 -0.29 6.41
N HIS A 123 8.83 -0.34 7.14
CA HIS A 123 8.22 0.82 7.80
C HIS A 123 8.84 1.11 9.19
N GLN A 124 9.87 0.37 9.59
CA GLN A 124 10.55 0.55 10.87
C GLN A 124 9.61 0.45 12.09
N TYR A 125 8.61 -0.45 12.02
CA TYR A 125 7.76 -0.74 13.16
C TYR A 125 8.55 -1.51 14.21
N ASP A 126 8.64 -0.99 15.43
CA ASP A 126 9.41 -1.56 16.55
C ASP A 126 8.52 -2.00 17.71
N GLU A 127 7.22 -1.75 17.62
CA GLU A 127 6.22 -2.17 18.59
C GLU A 127 5.24 -3.17 17.97
N MET A 128 4.82 -4.16 18.79
CA MET A 128 3.77 -5.11 18.42
C MET A 128 2.85 -5.31 19.61
N GLU A 129 1.59 -4.98 19.43
CA GLU A 129 0.56 -5.16 20.44
C GLU A 129 -0.48 -6.19 20.02
N ILE A 130 -1.04 -6.92 21.00
CA ILE A 130 -2.30 -7.64 20.84
C ILE A 130 -3.41 -6.64 21.12
N ASP A 131 -3.97 -6.08 20.05
CA ASP A 131 -4.99 -5.07 20.18
C ASP A 131 -6.31 -5.67 20.70
N THR A 132 -6.81 -6.71 20.03
CA THR A 132 -8.13 -7.27 20.37
C THR A 132 -8.22 -8.76 20.12
N VAL A 133 -8.82 -9.48 21.10
CA VAL A 133 -9.30 -10.85 20.90
C VAL A 133 -10.71 -10.77 20.34
N LEU A 134 -10.85 -11.00 19.02
CA LEU A 134 -12.13 -10.90 18.31
C LEU A 134 -13.05 -12.09 18.60
N SER A 135 -12.45 -13.27 18.83
CA SER A 135 -13.15 -14.51 19.22
C SER A 135 -12.15 -15.51 19.81
N ASP A 136 -12.63 -16.71 20.18
CA ASP A 136 -11.77 -17.79 20.68
C ASP A 136 -10.69 -18.23 19.66
N VAL A 137 -10.88 -17.90 18.37
CA VAL A 137 -9.99 -18.31 17.28
C VAL A 137 -9.38 -17.12 16.52
N SER A 138 -9.80 -15.89 16.76
CA SER A 138 -9.38 -14.72 15.99
C SER A 138 -8.77 -13.65 16.89
N ILE A 139 -7.56 -13.23 16.55
CA ILE A 139 -6.76 -12.27 17.30
C ILE A 139 -6.23 -11.22 16.35
N ARG A 140 -6.39 -9.94 16.70
CA ARG A 140 -5.79 -8.81 16.01
C ARG A 140 -4.47 -8.43 16.67
N TYR A 141 -3.47 -8.26 15.85
CA TYR A 141 -2.16 -7.71 16.19
C TYR A 141 -1.98 -6.39 15.45
N THR A 142 -1.39 -5.42 16.11
CA THR A 142 -1.00 -4.14 15.51
C THR A 142 0.51 -3.98 15.62
N TYR A 143 1.15 -3.71 14.50
CA TYR A 143 2.57 -3.38 14.39
C TYR A 143 2.70 -1.90 14.06
N SER A 144 3.46 -1.17 14.86
CA SER A 144 3.56 0.29 14.79
C SER A 144 4.91 0.79 15.30
N SER A 145 5.13 2.07 15.20
CA SER A 145 6.19 2.79 15.91
C SER A 145 5.71 4.20 16.27
N ASP A 146 6.37 4.84 17.24
CA ASP A 146 6.04 6.22 17.64
C ASP A 146 6.19 7.25 16.52
N SER A 147 7.01 6.96 15.51
CA SER A 147 7.28 7.83 14.37
C SER A 147 6.43 7.54 13.13
N ALA A 148 5.75 6.41 13.09
CA ALA A 148 4.96 5.99 11.92
C ALA A 148 3.57 6.63 11.93
N ILE A 149 3.14 7.11 10.77
CA ILE A 149 1.78 7.64 10.57
C ILE A 149 0.79 6.49 10.32
N SER A 150 1.29 5.36 9.82
CA SER A 150 0.50 4.15 9.54
C SER A 150 0.83 3.01 10.50
N ASN A 151 0.06 1.95 10.42
CA ASN A 151 0.33 0.69 11.07
C ASN A 151 0.13 -0.50 10.13
N PHE A 152 0.64 -1.65 10.52
CA PHE A 152 0.29 -2.93 9.94
C PHE A 152 -0.61 -3.67 10.93
N GLU A 153 -1.87 -3.88 10.57
CA GLU A 153 -2.77 -4.74 11.35
C GLU A 153 -2.83 -6.15 10.76
N HIS A 154 -2.75 -7.15 11.63
CA HIS A 154 -2.88 -8.54 11.26
C HIS A 154 -3.98 -9.24 12.07
N ILE A 155 -5.01 -9.74 11.37
CA ILE A 155 -6.02 -10.61 11.99
C ILE A 155 -5.63 -12.06 11.71
N LYS A 156 -5.11 -12.70 12.74
CA LYS A 156 -4.78 -14.12 12.76
C LYS A 156 -6.01 -14.95 13.09
N VAL A 157 -6.34 -15.92 12.24
CA VAL A 157 -7.42 -16.89 12.49
C VAL A 157 -6.82 -18.27 12.75
N VAL A 158 -6.82 -18.70 14.01
CA VAL A 158 -6.27 -19.98 14.42
C VAL A 158 -7.12 -21.12 13.87
N GLY A 159 -6.49 -22.07 13.16
CA GLY A 159 -7.16 -23.19 12.49
C GLY A 159 -7.94 -22.76 11.22
N GLY A 160 -7.90 -21.48 10.82
CA GLY A 160 -8.51 -21.01 9.59
C GLY A 160 -7.78 -21.53 8.36
N GLY A 161 -8.54 -21.99 7.36
CA GLY A 161 -8.01 -22.44 6.06
C GLY A 161 -8.08 -21.34 5.00
N HIS A 162 -7.96 -21.73 3.72
CA HIS A 162 -8.03 -20.82 2.57
C HIS A 162 -9.48 -20.40 2.26
N ILE A 163 -10.06 -19.59 3.13
CA ILE A 163 -11.45 -19.11 3.02
C ILE A 163 -11.55 -17.62 3.35
N TYR A 164 -12.54 -16.96 2.77
CA TYR A 164 -12.89 -15.60 3.15
C TYR A 164 -13.68 -15.62 4.47
N PHE A 165 -13.20 -14.90 5.50
CA PHE A 165 -13.78 -14.99 6.85
C PHE A 165 -14.97 -14.08 7.02
N TYR A 166 -16.07 -14.64 7.52
CA TYR A 166 -17.29 -13.91 7.88
C TYR A 166 -18.12 -14.68 8.91
N GLY A 167 -18.90 -13.95 9.69
CA GLY A 167 -19.89 -14.49 10.61
C GLY A 167 -19.38 -14.78 12.03
N ASN A 168 -20.31 -15.21 12.87
CA ASN A 168 -20.11 -15.30 14.32
C ASN A 168 -18.99 -16.26 14.76
N SER A 169 -18.67 -17.28 13.95
CA SER A 169 -17.64 -18.25 14.30
C SER A 169 -16.24 -17.64 14.39
N TYR A 170 -16.01 -16.57 13.66
CA TYR A 170 -14.73 -15.86 13.65
C TYR A 170 -14.75 -14.56 14.47
N GLY A 171 -15.95 -14.08 14.83
CA GLY A 171 -16.15 -12.84 15.59
C GLY A 171 -16.03 -11.57 14.75
N PHE A 172 -15.82 -11.69 13.43
CA PHE A 172 -15.67 -10.55 12.53
C PHE A 172 -16.11 -10.88 11.09
N SER A 173 -16.10 -9.87 10.23
CA SER A 173 -16.25 -9.98 8.78
C SER A 173 -15.07 -9.31 8.10
N SER A 174 -14.33 -10.04 7.25
CA SER A 174 -13.19 -9.49 6.52
C SER A 174 -13.52 -8.23 5.73
N THR A 175 -14.72 -8.16 5.13
CA THR A 175 -15.18 -6.96 4.42
C THR A 175 -15.38 -5.78 5.36
N GLN A 176 -16.01 -6.00 6.51
CA GLN A 176 -16.26 -4.91 7.46
C GLN A 176 -14.95 -4.41 8.06
N GLU A 177 -14.05 -5.32 8.45
CA GLU A 177 -12.72 -4.94 8.95
C GLU A 177 -11.93 -4.14 7.91
N ALA A 178 -11.95 -4.57 6.65
CA ALA A 178 -11.29 -3.85 5.57
C ALA A 178 -11.83 -2.42 5.41
N ILE A 179 -13.15 -2.27 5.46
CA ILE A 179 -13.79 -0.95 5.36
C ILE A 179 -13.44 -0.09 6.58
N ASP A 180 -13.61 -0.62 7.78
CA ASP A 180 -13.39 0.12 9.03
C ASP A 180 -11.91 0.51 9.18
N TYR A 181 -10.98 -0.36 8.75
CA TYR A 181 -9.55 -0.05 8.72
C TYR A 181 -9.23 1.04 7.70
N SER A 182 -9.67 0.86 6.46
CA SER A 182 -9.36 1.78 5.36
C SER A 182 -9.87 3.20 5.62
N LEU A 183 -11.08 3.34 6.19
CA LEU A 183 -11.69 4.64 6.46
C LEU A 183 -10.96 5.47 7.54
N GLN A 184 -10.00 4.89 8.26
CA GLN A 184 -9.18 5.62 9.23
C GLN A 184 -8.18 6.56 8.55
N TYR A 185 -7.87 6.31 7.27
CA TYR A 185 -6.78 6.95 6.55
C TYR A 185 -7.26 7.74 5.34
N LYS A 186 -6.51 8.78 5.03
CA LYS A 186 -6.56 9.52 3.78
C LYS A 186 -5.18 9.55 3.16
N LEU A 187 -5.09 9.67 1.85
CA LEU A 187 -3.82 9.77 1.14
C LEU A 187 -3.03 11.00 1.61
N SER A 188 -3.71 12.12 1.79
CA SER A 188 -3.13 13.37 2.31
C SER A 188 -2.55 13.27 3.72
N ASP A 189 -2.90 12.26 4.52
CA ASP A 189 -2.27 12.03 5.83
C ASP A 189 -0.79 11.62 5.69
N PHE A 190 -0.40 11.05 4.55
CA PHE A 190 0.92 10.48 4.27
C PHE A 190 1.77 11.32 3.33
N ILE A 191 1.15 12.11 2.50
CA ILE A 191 1.84 13.07 1.65
C ILE A 191 2.26 14.22 2.55
N ILE A 192 3.50 14.17 3.02
CA ILE A 192 4.10 15.35 3.66
C ILE A 192 4.14 16.42 2.60
N ASN A 193 3.55 17.57 2.87
CA ASN A 193 3.32 18.75 2.00
C ASN A 193 4.55 19.32 1.27
N GLN A 194 5.55 18.52 0.93
CA GLN A 194 6.71 18.97 0.16
C GLN A 194 6.38 19.10 -1.33
N GLU A 195 5.34 18.46 -1.79
CA GLU A 195 4.97 18.35 -3.21
C GLU A 195 3.76 19.20 -3.58
N ASP A 196 2.92 19.59 -2.62
CA ASP A 196 1.89 20.63 -2.75
C ASP A 196 2.57 22.00 -2.73
N VAL A 197 3.09 22.36 -3.89
CA VAL A 197 3.97 23.51 -4.08
C VAL A 197 3.18 24.82 -4.00
N ASN A 198 1.91 24.79 -4.38
CA ASN A 198 1.01 25.95 -4.37
C ASN A 198 0.21 26.08 -3.07
N ASP A 199 0.31 25.10 -2.15
CA ASP A 199 -0.35 25.05 -0.85
C ASP A 199 -1.90 25.08 -0.96
N ASP A 200 -2.45 24.48 -2.04
CA ASP A 200 -3.90 24.39 -2.27
C ASP A 200 -4.52 23.11 -1.70
N GLY A 201 -3.70 22.22 -1.14
CA GLY A 201 -4.09 20.97 -0.53
C GLY A 201 -4.24 19.80 -1.53
N LEU A 202 -3.86 20.00 -2.80
CA LEU A 202 -3.91 19.02 -3.86
C LEU A 202 -2.53 18.89 -4.52
N PHE A 203 -2.03 17.68 -4.65
CA PHE A 203 -0.84 17.40 -5.44
C PHE A 203 -1.24 17.09 -6.89
N ASN A 204 -0.98 18.02 -7.81
CA ASN A 204 -1.47 17.93 -9.19
C ASN A 204 -0.64 18.79 -10.18
N ILE A 205 -1.10 18.90 -11.44
CA ILE A 205 -0.43 19.66 -12.49
C ILE A 205 -0.22 21.15 -12.13
N GLU A 206 -0.99 21.70 -11.20
CA GLU A 206 -0.86 23.11 -10.80
C GLU A 206 0.41 23.34 -9.98
N ASP A 207 0.88 22.31 -9.25
CA ASP A 207 2.17 22.31 -8.55
C ASP A 207 3.33 22.34 -9.52
N ILE A 208 3.26 21.55 -10.59
CA ILE A 208 4.24 21.60 -11.67
C ILE A 208 4.32 23.02 -12.25
N ASN A 209 3.18 23.66 -12.46
CA ASN A 209 3.15 25.02 -13.00
C ASN A 209 3.88 26.02 -12.10
N VAL A 210 3.77 25.88 -10.77
CA VAL A 210 4.51 26.76 -9.83
C VAL A 210 6.02 26.53 -9.94
N VAL A 211 6.49 25.28 -10.04
CA VAL A 211 7.92 24.99 -10.24
C VAL A 211 8.40 25.52 -11.59
N VAL A 212 7.57 25.38 -12.65
CA VAL A 212 7.87 25.94 -13.98
C VAL A 212 7.97 27.46 -13.93
N GLU A 213 7.02 28.15 -13.29
CA GLU A 213 7.06 29.61 -13.12
C GLU A 213 8.32 30.03 -12.34
N TYR A 214 8.67 29.29 -11.28
CA TYR A 214 9.90 29.52 -10.54
C TYR A 214 11.15 29.46 -11.44
N LEU A 215 11.24 28.42 -12.27
CA LEU A 215 12.39 28.22 -13.17
C LEU A 215 12.53 29.33 -14.23
N PHE A 216 11.42 29.94 -14.63
CA PHE A 216 11.43 30.97 -15.68
C PHE A 216 11.45 32.41 -15.16
N ASP A 217 10.94 32.67 -13.94
CA ASP A 217 10.74 34.04 -13.42
C ASP A 217 11.78 34.48 -12.37
N GLU A 218 12.81 33.69 -12.11
CA GLU A 218 13.86 34.01 -11.11
C GLU A 218 13.28 34.41 -9.73
N LEU A 219 12.26 33.70 -9.25
CA LEU A 219 11.71 33.91 -7.92
C LEU A 219 12.76 33.61 -6.83
N PRO A 220 12.65 34.19 -5.62
CA PRO A 220 13.63 33.97 -4.58
C PRO A 220 13.71 32.47 -4.21
N SER A 221 14.93 31.96 -4.09
CA SER A 221 15.23 30.54 -3.82
C SER A 221 14.46 30.01 -2.60
N ASN A 222 13.44 29.24 -2.83
CA ASN A 222 12.79 28.45 -1.80
C ASN A 222 13.26 26.99 -1.97
N LEU A 223 14.15 26.51 -1.11
CA LEU A 223 14.70 25.15 -1.16
C LEU A 223 13.63 24.05 -1.00
N SER A 224 12.38 24.40 -0.71
CA SER A 224 11.27 23.44 -0.69
C SER A 224 10.93 22.86 -2.07
N TYR A 225 11.48 23.40 -3.15
CA TYR A 225 11.30 22.90 -4.52
C TYR A 225 12.49 22.11 -5.05
N ASP A 226 13.48 21.87 -4.21
CA ASP A 226 14.65 21.01 -4.46
C ASP A 226 14.27 19.55 -4.12
N PHE A 227 13.57 18.89 -5.03
CA PHE A 227 13.02 17.55 -4.82
C PHE A 227 14.10 16.46 -4.83
N ASN A 228 15.23 16.70 -5.49
CA ASN A 228 16.35 15.76 -5.51
C ASN A 228 17.40 16.04 -4.42
N SER A 229 17.21 17.10 -3.64
CA SER A 229 18.10 17.53 -2.52
C SER A 229 19.53 17.83 -2.96
N ASP A 230 19.75 18.31 -4.18
CA ASP A 230 21.07 18.66 -4.71
C ASP A 230 21.47 20.13 -4.49
N GLN A 231 20.62 20.90 -3.81
CA GLN A 231 20.74 22.32 -3.49
C GLN A 231 20.57 23.27 -4.70
N ASN A 232 20.07 22.76 -5.81
CA ASN A 232 19.66 23.56 -6.95
C ASN A 232 18.18 23.28 -7.22
N ILE A 233 17.48 24.23 -7.81
CA ILE A 233 16.13 24.01 -8.34
C ILE A 233 16.25 24.13 -9.83
N ASP A 234 16.08 22.99 -10.53
CA ASP A 234 16.28 22.93 -11.98
C ASP A 234 15.33 21.91 -12.65
N ILE A 235 15.62 21.55 -13.88
CA ILE A 235 14.78 20.65 -14.66
C ILE A 235 14.69 19.24 -14.03
N PHE A 236 15.64 18.83 -13.19
CA PHE A 236 15.59 17.51 -12.57
C PHE A 236 14.54 17.46 -11.47
N ASP A 237 14.32 18.56 -10.73
CA ASP A 237 13.22 18.67 -9.78
C ASP A 237 11.86 18.62 -10.48
N LEU A 238 11.75 19.34 -11.60
CA LEU A 238 10.54 19.30 -12.42
C LEU A 238 10.24 17.90 -12.95
N LEU A 239 11.25 17.11 -13.29
CA LEU A 239 11.06 15.74 -13.73
C LEU A 239 10.57 14.85 -12.59
N ILE A 240 11.11 15.01 -11.38
CA ILE A 240 10.67 14.24 -10.21
C ILE A 240 9.20 14.53 -9.91
N ILE A 241 8.81 15.80 -9.76
CA ILE A 241 7.40 16.14 -9.50
C ILE A 241 6.48 15.71 -10.65
N SER A 242 6.94 15.75 -11.89
CA SER A 242 6.19 15.27 -13.05
C SER A 242 5.98 13.75 -13.00
N ASP A 243 7.02 12.97 -12.67
CA ASP A 243 6.95 11.52 -12.55
C ASP A 243 6.05 11.07 -11.37
N LEU A 244 5.87 11.91 -10.35
CA LEU A 244 4.98 11.67 -9.23
C LEU A 244 3.50 11.96 -9.55
N ILE A 245 3.22 12.83 -10.54
CA ILE A 245 1.85 13.22 -10.93
C ILE A 245 1.32 12.37 -12.07
N PHE A 246 2.16 11.88 -12.98
CA PHE A 246 1.82 11.17 -14.22
C PHE A 246 2.30 9.72 -14.24
#